data_6bbf98cdc48d19384f0c3d9d2c2d2bd2
#
_entry.id   6bbf98cdc48d19384f0c3d9d2c2d2bd2
#
_cell.length_a   1.000
_cell.length_b   1.000
_cell.length_c   1.000
_cell.angle_alpha   90.00
_cell.angle_beta   90.00
_cell.angle_gamma   90.00
#
_symmetry.space_group_name_H-M   'P 1'
#
loop_
_entity.id
_entity.type
_entity.pdbx_description
1 polymer ?
#
loop_
_entity_poly.entity_id
_entity_poly.type
_entity_poly.pdbx_seq_one_letter_code
_entity_poly.pdbx_strand_id
1 'polypeptide(L)'
;MANKPKRKGNGEGTIFYDKSRKRWRCQISYQKYSGEIARKSLSASTKTELIKKRNQLLKDIMEQKICETTDATIADLLKEDAEYDYAMNRIQDSAYNRRLLTVRIIEKGSLAKIPITKIQTNQINDFLFSIKHYSNSVIDKVYSSMSKAYNLAIHKRLMGYNLVDSPFIRKPKSDKPTKKVVAFTVEEENDFLNYLKDMKINKNAIDYRPMFYIELFAGLRMGEICALTAKNIDLRNRLIYVRNTVTRGINYAIKVGDRTCQE
;
A
#
# COMPACT_ATOMS: atom_id res chain seq x y z
N MET A 1 31.92 -57.46 11.49
CA MET A 1 32.18 -56.01 11.34
C MET A 1 30.88 -55.25 11.56
N ALA A 2 30.73 -54.48 12.63
CA ALA A 2 29.52 -53.74 12.94
C ALA A 2 29.42 -52.52 12.00
N ASN A 3 28.34 -52.44 11.22
CA ASN A 3 28.04 -51.31 10.33
C ASN A 3 27.90 -50.04 11.19
N LYS A 4 28.86 -49.10 11.09
CA LYS A 4 28.73 -47.76 11.68
C LYS A 4 27.54 -47.06 11.05
N PRO A 5 26.63 -46.45 11.88
CA PRO A 5 25.47 -45.73 11.34
C PRO A 5 25.96 -44.57 10.47
N LYS A 6 25.48 -44.52 9.20
CA LYS A 6 25.75 -43.41 8.30
C LYS A 6 25.37 -42.09 8.96
N ARG A 7 26.30 -41.13 9.00
CA ARG A 7 26.03 -39.76 9.46
C ARG A 7 24.88 -39.18 8.60
N LYS A 8 23.85 -38.72 9.27
CA LYS A 8 22.72 -38.03 8.61
C LYS A 8 23.19 -36.70 8.05
N GLY A 9 22.66 -36.32 6.89
CA GLY A 9 22.95 -35.03 6.26
C GLY A 9 22.55 -33.86 7.15
N ASN A 10 23.27 -32.74 7.04
CA ASN A 10 22.92 -31.50 7.74
C ASN A 10 21.51 -31.06 7.29
N GLY A 11 20.61 -30.80 8.25
CA GLY A 11 19.24 -30.34 7.98
C GLY A 11 18.14 -31.40 8.12
N GLU A 12 18.46 -32.71 8.15
CA GLU A 12 17.44 -33.76 8.25
C GLU A 12 16.74 -33.87 9.59
N GLY A 13 17.23 -33.18 10.63
CA GLY A 13 16.70 -33.21 11.98
C GLY A 13 17.03 -34.49 12.76
N THR A 14 17.03 -34.40 14.08
CA THR A 14 17.30 -35.51 14.97
C THR A 14 16.00 -36.14 15.46
N ILE A 15 15.81 -37.45 15.24
CA ILE A 15 14.66 -38.23 15.73
C ILE A 15 15.09 -38.99 16.99
N PHE A 16 14.36 -38.81 18.06
CA PHE A 16 14.58 -39.52 19.33
C PHE A 16 13.26 -39.86 20.01
N TYR A 17 13.29 -40.85 20.91
CA TYR A 17 12.13 -41.22 21.75
C TYR A 17 12.26 -40.52 23.10
N ASP A 18 11.27 -39.67 23.42
CA ASP A 18 11.15 -38.99 24.70
C ASP A 18 10.47 -39.95 25.71
N LYS A 19 11.27 -40.56 26.60
CA LYS A 19 10.78 -41.53 27.59
C LYS A 19 9.82 -40.88 28.59
N SER A 20 10.03 -39.60 28.96
CA SER A 20 9.18 -38.90 29.93
C SER A 20 7.78 -38.65 29.42
N ARG A 21 7.68 -38.32 28.13
CA ARG A 21 6.40 -38.02 27.46
C ARG A 21 5.84 -39.20 26.64
N LYS A 22 6.55 -40.32 26.63
CA LYS A 22 6.19 -41.55 25.89
C LYS A 22 5.87 -41.29 24.42
N ARG A 23 6.64 -40.42 23.76
CA ARG A 23 6.42 -39.99 22.38
C ARG A 23 7.72 -39.87 21.60
N TRP A 24 7.63 -40.10 20.29
CA TRP A 24 8.69 -39.80 19.35
C TRP A 24 8.75 -38.30 19.11
N ARG A 25 9.96 -37.73 19.08
CA ARG A 25 10.19 -36.30 18.82
C ARG A 25 11.24 -36.11 17.74
N CYS A 26 11.07 -35.03 16.96
CA CYS A 26 12.02 -34.56 15.97
C CYS A 26 12.16 -33.06 16.07
N GLN A 27 13.38 -32.54 15.91
CA GLN A 27 13.65 -31.12 15.78
C GLN A 27 14.31 -30.85 14.43
N ILE A 28 13.79 -29.87 13.70
CA ILE A 28 14.32 -29.42 12.42
C ILE A 28 14.67 -27.95 12.56
N SER A 29 15.92 -27.60 12.17
CA SER A 29 16.36 -26.22 12.06
C SER A 29 16.24 -25.78 10.60
N TYR A 30 15.72 -24.58 10.37
CA TYR A 30 15.62 -23.98 9.05
C TYR A 30 15.93 -22.49 9.13
N GLN A 31 16.36 -21.91 8.02
CA GLN A 31 16.64 -20.48 7.93
C GLN A 31 15.37 -19.73 7.59
N LYS A 32 15.04 -18.70 8.38
CA LYS A 32 13.96 -17.77 8.09
C LYS A 32 14.32 -16.82 6.95
N TYR A 33 13.33 -16.08 6.46
CA TYR A 33 13.56 -15.00 5.50
C TYR A 33 14.50 -13.90 6.05
N SER A 34 14.42 -13.63 7.36
CA SER A 34 15.30 -12.69 8.08
C SER A 34 16.77 -13.14 8.13
N GLY A 35 17.09 -14.37 7.71
CA GLY A 35 18.41 -14.97 7.86
C GLY A 35 18.62 -15.71 9.18
N GLU A 36 17.76 -15.54 10.17
CA GLU A 36 17.82 -16.21 11.47
C GLU A 36 17.54 -17.71 11.35
N ILE A 37 18.15 -18.51 12.23
CA ILE A 37 17.89 -19.94 12.31
C ILE A 37 16.72 -20.19 13.27
N ALA A 38 15.61 -20.69 12.74
CA ALA A 38 14.48 -21.16 13.52
C ALA A 38 14.53 -22.68 13.73
N ARG A 39 13.91 -23.15 14.82
CA ARG A 39 13.76 -24.57 15.12
C ARG A 39 12.29 -24.92 15.30
N LYS A 40 11.84 -25.97 14.61
CA LYS A 40 10.49 -26.50 14.76
C LYS A 40 10.56 -27.92 15.34
N SER A 41 9.80 -28.16 16.42
CA SER A 41 9.71 -29.46 17.08
C SER A 41 8.43 -30.17 16.63
N LEU A 42 8.56 -31.45 16.26
CA LEU A 42 7.45 -32.34 15.93
C LEU A 42 7.38 -33.48 16.95
N SER A 43 6.18 -33.95 17.25
CA SER A 43 5.96 -35.13 18.07
C SER A 43 4.87 -36.03 17.49
N ALA A 44 5.01 -37.36 17.74
CA ALA A 44 4.02 -38.34 17.32
C ALA A 44 4.05 -39.55 18.26
N SER A 45 2.98 -40.34 18.27
CA SER A 45 2.88 -41.56 19.05
C SER A 45 3.76 -42.67 18.48
N THR A 46 3.88 -42.72 17.15
CA THR A 46 4.70 -43.73 16.46
C THR A 46 5.84 -43.07 15.68
N LYS A 47 6.91 -43.83 15.49
CA LYS A 47 8.08 -43.38 14.71
C LYS A 47 7.70 -43.15 13.22
N THR A 48 6.84 -44.00 12.68
CA THR A 48 6.39 -43.90 11.28
C THR A 48 5.59 -42.61 11.02
N GLU A 49 4.68 -42.27 11.94
CA GLU A 49 3.90 -41.03 11.88
C GLU A 49 4.82 -39.81 11.99
N LEU A 50 5.82 -39.85 12.89
CA LEU A 50 6.79 -38.76 13.02
C LEU A 50 7.60 -38.55 11.73
N ILE A 51 8.02 -39.65 11.07
CA ILE A 51 8.75 -39.58 9.80
C ILE A 51 7.88 -38.96 8.71
N LYS A 52 6.59 -39.31 8.62
CA LYS A 52 5.66 -38.67 7.68
C LYS A 52 5.54 -37.17 7.93
N LYS A 53 5.30 -36.77 9.19
CA LYS A 53 5.22 -35.35 9.59
C LYS A 53 6.55 -34.61 9.31
N ARG A 54 7.69 -35.24 9.57
CA ARG A 54 9.00 -34.68 9.25
C ARG A 54 9.20 -34.46 7.76
N ASN A 55 8.89 -35.44 6.94
CA ASN A 55 9.06 -35.35 5.50
C ASN A 55 8.13 -34.30 4.89
N GLN A 56 6.91 -34.17 5.41
CA GLN A 56 6.00 -33.09 5.01
C GLN A 56 6.58 -31.73 5.38
N LEU A 57 7.09 -31.58 6.61
CA LEU A 57 7.69 -30.31 7.04
C LEU A 57 8.92 -29.95 6.20
N LEU A 58 9.79 -30.94 5.86
CA LEU A 58 10.95 -30.71 4.99
C LEU A 58 10.52 -30.29 3.58
N LYS A 59 9.46 -30.92 3.05
CA LYS A 59 8.86 -30.51 1.78
C LYS A 59 8.32 -29.07 1.83
N ASP A 60 7.60 -28.73 2.90
CA ASP A 60 7.07 -27.37 3.11
C ASP A 60 8.20 -26.33 3.24
N ILE A 61 9.34 -26.70 3.87
CA ILE A 61 10.56 -25.86 3.94
C ILE A 61 11.15 -25.66 2.54
N MET A 62 11.33 -26.75 1.78
CA MET A 62 11.90 -26.70 0.43
C MET A 62 11.02 -25.92 -0.55
N GLU A 63 9.70 -26.10 -0.45
CA GLU A 63 8.71 -25.39 -1.26
C GLU A 63 8.42 -23.97 -0.73
N GLN A 64 9.16 -23.53 0.29
CA GLN A 64 9.01 -22.20 0.93
C GLN A 64 7.59 -21.91 1.43
N LYS A 65 6.82 -22.93 1.77
CA LYS A 65 5.44 -22.84 2.27
C LYS A 65 5.33 -22.56 3.77
N ILE A 66 6.45 -22.51 4.50
CA ILE A 66 6.43 -22.22 5.92
C ILE A 66 6.30 -20.71 6.09
N CYS A 67 5.14 -20.31 6.53
CA CYS A 67 4.89 -18.95 6.95
C CYS A 67 5.52 -18.69 8.32
N GLU A 68 6.20 -17.57 8.45
CA GLU A 68 6.74 -17.10 9.73
C GLU A 68 5.58 -16.53 10.57
N THR A 69 5.65 -16.73 11.90
CA THR A 69 4.73 -16.04 12.80
C THR A 69 5.13 -14.57 12.88
N THR A 70 4.18 -13.69 12.64
CA THR A 70 4.37 -12.24 12.76
C THR A 70 3.20 -11.62 13.50
N ASP A 71 3.47 -10.57 14.23
CA ASP A 71 2.45 -9.70 14.80
C ASP A 71 2.22 -8.45 13.92
N ALA A 72 2.92 -8.35 12.77
CA ALA A 72 2.76 -7.25 11.83
C ALA A 72 1.31 -7.17 11.29
N THR A 73 0.76 -5.97 11.31
CA THR A 73 -0.56 -5.66 10.77
C THR A 73 -0.48 -5.25 9.30
N ILE A 74 -1.63 -5.14 8.62
CA ILE A 74 -1.71 -4.58 7.27
C ILE A 74 -1.09 -3.17 7.24
N ALA A 75 -1.38 -2.35 8.26
CA ALA A 75 -0.89 -0.98 8.34
C ALA A 75 0.65 -0.91 8.45
N ASP A 76 1.24 -1.78 9.26
CA ASP A 76 2.70 -1.83 9.46
C ASP A 76 3.43 -2.15 8.15
N LEU A 77 2.95 -3.16 7.42
CA LEU A 77 3.54 -3.54 6.13
C LEU A 77 3.43 -2.44 5.07
N LEU A 78 2.31 -1.73 5.05
CA LEU A 78 2.11 -0.62 4.11
C LEU A 78 2.95 0.61 4.47
N LYS A 79 3.15 0.90 5.76
CA LYS A 79 4.05 1.98 6.21
C LYS A 79 5.48 1.68 5.82
N GLU A 80 5.96 0.48 6.16
CA GLU A 80 7.32 0.05 5.82
C GLU A 80 7.59 0.16 4.30
N ASP A 81 6.64 -0.30 3.46
CA ASP A 81 6.75 -0.18 2.01
C ASP A 81 6.75 1.29 1.53
N ALA A 82 5.89 2.12 2.12
CA ALA A 82 5.85 3.54 1.75
C ALA A 82 7.12 4.28 2.17
N GLU A 83 7.65 4.00 3.35
CA GLU A 83 8.90 4.55 3.87
C GLU A 83 10.10 4.12 3.01
N TYR A 84 10.15 2.84 2.63
CA TYR A 84 11.19 2.32 1.76
C TYR A 84 11.18 2.98 0.39
N ASP A 85 10.01 3.05 -0.27
CA ASP A 85 9.90 3.70 -1.58
C ASP A 85 10.23 5.20 -1.52
N TYR A 86 9.90 5.87 -0.40
CA TYR A 86 10.22 7.27 -0.19
C TYR A 86 11.72 7.48 0.05
N ALA A 87 12.35 6.67 0.90
CA ALA A 87 13.79 6.72 1.16
C ALA A 87 14.64 6.45 -0.10
N MET A 88 14.13 5.61 -1.01
CA MET A 88 14.75 5.30 -2.29
C MET A 88 14.41 6.32 -3.40
N ASN A 89 13.74 7.43 -3.08
CA ASN A 89 13.28 8.46 -4.04
C ASN A 89 12.40 7.93 -5.18
N ARG A 90 11.72 6.78 -4.98
CA ARG A 90 10.79 6.20 -5.97
C ARG A 90 9.46 6.93 -6.02
N ILE A 91 9.10 7.60 -4.94
CA ILE A 91 7.85 8.36 -4.82
C ILE A 91 8.13 9.76 -4.27
N GLN A 92 7.34 10.72 -4.73
CA GLN A 92 7.38 12.10 -4.24
C GLN A 92 6.54 12.28 -2.97
N ASP A 93 6.79 13.37 -2.23
CA ASP A 93 6.09 13.73 -0.99
C ASP A 93 4.57 13.60 -1.07
N SER A 94 3.96 14.06 -2.17
CA SER A 94 2.51 14.01 -2.36
C SER A 94 1.97 12.58 -2.50
N ALA A 95 2.75 11.68 -3.10
CA ALA A 95 2.40 10.27 -3.24
C ALA A 95 2.60 9.54 -1.90
N TYR A 96 3.68 9.83 -1.18
CA TYR A 96 3.92 9.31 0.16
C TYR A 96 2.77 9.68 1.11
N ASN A 97 2.41 10.97 1.19
CA ASN A 97 1.30 11.45 2.01
C ASN A 97 -0.04 10.77 1.65
N ARG A 98 -0.32 10.56 0.36
CA ARG A 98 -1.52 9.82 -0.08
C ARG A 98 -1.53 8.37 0.37
N ARG A 99 -0.39 7.68 0.34
CA ARG A 99 -0.28 6.32 0.87
C ARG A 99 -0.56 6.30 2.37
N LEU A 100 0.04 7.22 3.14
CA LEU A 100 -0.21 7.34 4.58
C LEU A 100 -1.67 7.65 4.92
N LEU A 101 -2.37 8.48 4.12
CA LEU A 101 -3.81 8.71 4.31
C LEU A 101 -4.62 7.41 4.16
N THR A 102 -4.27 6.55 3.19
CA THR A 102 -4.92 5.24 3.03
C THR A 102 -4.63 4.32 4.21
N VAL A 103 -3.39 4.31 4.70
CA VAL A 103 -3.00 3.55 5.91
C VAL A 103 -3.81 4.00 7.11
N ARG A 104 -3.98 5.31 7.33
CA ARG A 104 -4.78 5.86 8.43
C ARG A 104 -6.25 5.40 8.41
N ILE A 105 -6.83 5.16 7.24
CA ILE A 105 -8.19 4.60 7.14
C ILE A 105 -8.21 3.17 7.68
N ILE A 106 -7.20 2.36 7.36
CA ILE A 106 -7.07 0.98 7.85
C ILE A 106 -6.83 0.96 9.36
N GLU A 107 -5.97 1.85 9.87
CA GLU A 107 -5.66 1.98 11.30
C GLU A 107 -6.85 2.40 12.16
N LYS A 108 -7.80 3.14 11.59
CA LYS A 108 -9.04 3.52 12.28
C LYS A 108 -10.12 2.43 12.23
N GLY A 109 -9.91 1.40 11.41
CA GLY A 109 -10.88 0.33 11.19
C GLY A 109 -10.69 -0.88 12.10
N SER A 110 -11.57 -1.84 11.96
CA SER A 110 -11.60 -3.08 12.75
C SER A 110 -10.36 -3.98 12.57
N LEU A 111 -9.61 -3.81 11.47
CA LEU A 111 -8.41 -4.60 11.16
C LEU A 111 -7.12 -4.05 11.79
N ALA A 112 -7.16 -2.86 12.41
CA ALA A 112 -6.00 -2.10 12.85
C ALA A 112 -5.00 -2.90 13.71
N LYS A 113 -5.51 -3.73 14.63
CA LYS A 113 -4.72 -4.45 15.64
C LYS A 113 -4.60 -5.94 15.36
N ILE A 114 -5.14 -6.43 14.25
CA ILE A 114 -5.14 -7.85 13.94
C ILE A 114 -3.89 -8.16 13.11
N PRO A 115 -3.02 -9.09 13.57
CA PRO A 115 -1.90 -9.57 12.76
C PRO A 115 -2.40 -10.07 11.40
N ILE A 116 -1.69 -9.74 10.31
CA ILE A 116 -2.12 -10.08 8.95
C ILE A 116 -2.37 -11.57 8.77
N THR A 117 -1.61 -12.42 9.48
CA THR A 117 -1.74 -13.89 9.45
C THR A 117 -2.99 -14.44 10.15
N LYS A 118 -3.65 -13.62 10.98
CA LYS A 118 -4.84 -14.01 11.76
C LYS A 118 -6.15 -13.44 11.21
N ILE A 119 -6.07 -12.59 10.19
CA ILE A 119 -7.24 -11.98 9.56
C ILE A 119 -8.03 -13.04 8.79
N GLN A 120 -9.35 -13.00 8.93
CA GLN A 120 -10.29 -13.87 8.24
C GLN A 120 -11.08 -13.10 7.15
N THR A 121 -11.60 -13.84 6.18
CA THR A 121 -12.35 -13.28 5.04
C THR A 121 -13.57 -12.43 5.47
N ASN A 122 -14.31 -12.87 6.48
CA ASN A 122 -15.45 -12.12 7.02
C ASN A 122 -15.02 -10.77 7.62
N GLN A 123 -13.89 -10.73 8.34
CA GLN A 123 -13.37 -9.49 8.93
C GLN A 123 -12.97 -8.48 7.85
N ILE A 124 -12.42 -8.95 6.71
CA ILE A 124 -12.13 -8.07 5.56
C ILE A 124 -13.43 -7.51 4.98
N ASN A 125 -14.45 -8.35 4.79
CA ASN A 125 -15.74 -7.90 4.26
C ASN A 125 -16.42 -6.91 5.21
N ASP A 126 -16.40 -7.15 6.53
CA ASP A 126 -16.96 -6.24 7.54
C ASP A 126 -16.23 -4.89 7.54
N PHE A 127 -14.89 -4.91 7.43
CA PHE A 127 -14.11 -3.70 7.31
C PHE A 127 -14.43 -2.94 6.01
N LEU A 128 -14.46 -3.63 4.87
CA LEU A 128 -14.81 -3.00 3.59
C LEU A 128 -16.22 -2.41 3.63
N PHE A 129 -17.18 -3.11 4.22
CA PHE A 129 -18.54 -2.59 4.41
C PHE A 129 -18.56 -1.33 5.28
N SER A 130 -17.76 -1.26 6.33
CA SER A 130 -17.69 -0.10 7.23
C SER A 130 -17.21 1.19 6.55
N ILE A 131 -16.43 1.07 5.46
CA ILE A 131 -15.87 2.21 4.70
C ILE A 131 -16.72 2.63 3.50
N LYS A 132 -17.93 2.08 3.30
CA LYS A 132 -18.80 2.44 2.16
C LYS A 132 -19.23 3.92 2.13
N HIS A 133 -19.12 4.63 3.25
CA HIS A 133 -19.35 6.06 3.34
C HIS A 133 -18.28 6.93 2.66
N TYR A 134 -17.14 6.34 2.27
CA TYR A 134 -16.15 7.01 1.41
C TYR A 134 -16.54 6.90 -0.08
N SER A 135 -15.89 7.69 -0.94
CA SER A 135 -16.08 7.59 -2.39
C SER A 135 -15.53 6.27 -2.96
N ASN A 136 -16.04 5.82 -4.12
CA ASN A 136 -15.55 4.62 -4.80
C ASN A 136 -14.03 4.66 -5.00
N SER A 137 -13.47 5.82 -5.39
CA SER A 137 -12.02 5.97 -5.58
C SER A 137 -11.22 5.73 -4.30
N VAL A 138 -11.76 6.08 -3.11
CA VAL A 138 -11.10 5.80 -1.82
C VAL A 138 -11.22 4.32 -1.47
N ILE A 139 -12.40 3.73 -1.67
CA ILE A 139 -12.62 2.29 -1.46
C ILE A 139 -11.66 1.46 -2.34
N ASP A 140 -11.52 1.83 -3.62
CA ASP A 140 -10.60 1.17 -4.55
C ASP A 140 -9.15 1.26 -4.09
N LYS A 141 -8.72 2.43 -3.59
CA LYS A 141 -7.37 2.61 -3.05
C LYS A 141 -7.12 1.77 -1.82
N VAL A 142 -8.07 1.72 -0.89
CA VAL A 142 -7.96 0.88 0.32
C VAL A 142 -7.89 -0.59 -0.08
N TYR A 143 -8.78 -1.05 -0.96
CA TYR A 143 -8.80 -2.43 -1.45
C TYR A 143 -7.46 -2.82 -2.10
N SER A 144 -6.96 -1.99 -3.03
CA SER A 144 -5.68 -2.23 -3.71
C SER A 144 -4.49 -2.19 -2.73
N SER A 145 -4.53 -1.31 -1.73
CA SER A 145 -3.49 -1.26 -0.69
C SER A 145 -3.51 -2.50 0.19
N MET A 146 -4.69 -3.03 0.55
CA MET A 146 -4.79 -4.29 1.28
C MET A 146 -4.23 -5.46 0.46
N SER A 147 -4.57 -5.57 -0.83
CA SER A 147 -4.00 -6.59 -1.72
C SER A 147 -2.47 -6.46 -1.80
N LYS A 148 -1.95 -5.22 -1.90
CA LYS A 148 -0.50 -4.96 -1.84
C LYS A 148 0.13 -5.45 -0.54
N ALA A 149 -0.49 -5.20 0.62
CA ALA A 149 0.02 -5.67 1.92
C ALA A 149 0.11 -7.20 1.99
N TYR A 150 -0.89 -7.92 1.47
CA TYR A 150 -0.84 -9.38 1.37
C TYR A 150 0.27 -9.86 0.43
N ASN A 151 0.48 -9.20 -0.72
CA ASN A 151 1.57 -9.53 -1.63
C ASN A 151 2.95 -9.28 -0.99
N LEU A 152 3.11 -8.22 -0.19
CA LEU A 152 4.30 -7.98 0.62
C LEU A 152 4.49 -9.07 1.68
N ALA A 153 3.41 -9.50 2.35
CA ALA A 153 3.45 -10.58 3.32
C ALA A 153 3.86 -11.91 2.68
N ILE A 154 3.38 -12.20 1.46
CA ILE A 154 3.80 -13.38 0.68
C ILE A 154 5.29 -13.29 0.34
N HIS A 155 5.74 -12.14 -0.16
CA HIS A 155 7.15 -11.92 -0.47
C HIS A 155 8.05 -12.11 0.76
N LYS A 156 7.61 -11.64 1.93
CA LYS A 156 8.28 -11.84 3.22
C LYS A 156 8.05 -13.24 3.83
N ARG A 157 7.37 -14.15 3.13
CA ARG A 157 7.04 -15.51 3.60
C ARG A 157 6.22 -15.55 4.88
N LEU A 158 5.44 -14.52 5.15
CA LEU A 158 4.51 -14.45 6.27
C LEU A 158 3.16 -15.11 5.95
N MET A 159 2.81 -15.17 4.67
CA MET A 159 1.56 -15.74 4.15
C MET A 159 1.85 -16.56 2.90
N GLY A 160 1.02 -17.58 2.66
CA GLY A 160 1.11 -18.43 1.46
C GLY A 160 0.22 -17.96 0.29
N TYR A 161 -0.74 -17.08 0.54
CA TYR A 161 -1.70 -16.61 -0.47
C TYR A 161 -2.25 -15.22 -0.09
N ASN A 162 -2.75 -14.51 -1.11
CA ASN A 162 -3.40 -13.22 -0.91
C ASN A 162 -4.89 -13.43 -0.58
N LEU A 163 -5.28 -13.10 0.64
CA LEU A 163 -6.65 -13.28 1.10
C LEU A 163 -7.64 -12.35 0.38
N VAL A 164 -7.19 -11.16 -0.05
CA VAL A 164 -8.01 -10.17 -0.76
C VAL A 164 -8.40 -10.64 -2.16
N ASP A 165 -7.59 -11.50 -2.79
CA ASP A 165 -7.87 -12.06 -4.12
C ASP A 165 -8.88 -13.24 -4.05
N SER A 166 -9.35 -13.59 -2.85
CA SER A 166 -10.36 -14.64 -2.66
C SER A 166 -11.69 -14.22 -3.31
N PRO A 167 -12.39 -15.14 -4.02
CA PRO A 167 -13.70 -14.88 -4.62
C PRO A 167 -14.80 -14.55 -3.59
N PHE A 168 -14.53 -14.80 -2.31
CA PHE A 168 -15.44 -14.48 -1.20
C PHE A 168 -15.28 -13.05 -0.68
N ILE A 169 -14.26 -12.31 -1.11
CA ILE A 169 -14.12 -10.90 -0.78
C ILE A 169 -14.98 -10.07 -1.72
N ARG A 170 -15.86 -9.25 -1.14
CA ARG A 170 -16.80 -8.41 -1.88
C ARG A 170 -16.53 -6.95 -1.65
N LYS A 171 -16.01 -6.29 -2.69
CA LYS A 171 -15.80 -4.85 -2.65
C LYS A 171 -17.16 -4.12 -2.70
N PRO A 172 -17.51 -3.29 -1.70
CA PRO A 172 -18.77 -2.56 -1.69
C PRO A 172 -18.74 -1.41 -2.70
N LYS A 173 -19.92 -0.99 -3.13
CA LYS A 173 -20.11 0.31 -3.78
C LYS A 173 -20.27 1.40 -2.72
N SER A 174 -19.82 2.60 -3.05
CA SER A 174 -19.99 3.78 -2.19
C SER A 174 -21.47 4.14 -2.03
N ASP A 175 -21.84 4.57 -0.82
CA ASP A 175 -23.14 5.22 -0.57
C ASP A 175 -23.19 6.65 -1.13
N LYS A 176 -22.03 7.24 -1.50
CA LYS A 176 -21.97 8.59 -2.08
C LYS A 176 -22.29 8.55 -3.56
N PRO A 177 -23.16 9.44 -4.04
CA PRO A 177 -23.40 9.56 -5.46
C PRO A 177 -22.12 9.95 -6.19
N THR A 178 -21.88 9.33 -7.33
CA THR A 178 -20.78 9.71 -8.21
C THR A 178 -21.12 11.04 -8.88
N LYS A 179 -20.42 12.12 -8.53
CA LYS A 179 -20.55 13.41 -9.21
C LYS A 179 -19.99 13.28 -10.63
N LYS A 180 -20.83 13.54 -11.61
CA LYS A 180 -20.34 13.73 -12.98
C LYS A 180 -19.69 15.10 -13.07
N VAL A 181 -18.47 15.15 -13.60
CA VAL A 181 -17.84 16.43 -13.95
C VAL A 181 -18.48 16.87 -15.27
N VAL A 182 -19.08 18.06 -15.25
CA VAL A 182 -19.70 18.69 -16.42
C VAL A 182 -18.86 19.93 -16.73
N ALA A 183 -18.56 20.14 -18.00
CA ALA A 183 -17.93 21.38 -18.45
C ALA A 183 -18.96 22.52 -18.39
N PHE A 184 -18.48 23.75 -18.27
CA PHE A 184 -19.34 24.91 -18.36
C PHE A 184 -20.08 24.94 -19.73
N THR A 185 -21.35 25.34 -19.71
CA THR A 185 -22.01 25.78 -20.91
C THR A 185 -21.50 27.18 -21.30
N VAL A 186 -21.80 27.62 -22.49
CA VAL A 186 -21.40 28.97 -22.97
C VAL A 186 -22.03 30.07 -22.09
N GLU A 187 -23.25 29.84 -21.63
CA GLU A 187 -23.95 30.76 -20.73
C GLU A 187 -23.26 30.83 -19.37
N GLU A 188 -22.97 29.66 -18.76
CA GLU A 188 -22.29 29.59 -17.49
C GLU A 188 -20.87 30.18 -17.54
N GLU A 189 -20.15 29.99 -18.66
CA GLU A 189 -18.84 30.62 -18.88
C GLU A 189 -18.97 32.15 -18.92
N ASN A 190 -19.93 32.69 -19.65
CA ASN A 190 -20.18 34.12 -19.71
C ASN A 190 -20.57 34.71 -18.38
N ASP A 191 -21.44 34.04 -17.64
CA ASP A 191 -21.84 34.46 -16.28
C ASP A 191 -20.64 34.49 -15.31
N PHE A 192 -19.77 33.46 -15.38
CA PHE A 192 -18.55 33.41 -14.60
C PHE A 192 -17.59 34.56 -14.96
N LEU A 193 -17.39 34.83 -16.25
CA LEU A 193 -16.54 35.92 -16.71
C LEU A 193 -17.07 37.30 -16.28
N ASN A 194 -18.40 37.51 -16.34
CA ASN A 194 -19.04 38.73 -15.86
C ASN A 194 -18.84 38.88 -14.34
N TYR A 195 -19.06 37.79 -13.58
CA TYR A 195 -18.80 37.80 -12.15
C TYR A 195 -17.34 38.19 -11.80
N LEU A 196 -16.36 37.66 -12.54
CA LEU A 196 -14.95 38.01 -12.35
C LEU A 196 -14.68 39.49 -12.65
N LYS A 197 -15.34 40.09 -13.64
CA LYS A 197 -15.20 41.52 -13.97
C LYS A 197 -15.72 42.42 -12.85
N ASP A 198 -16.88 42.04 -12.28
CA ASP A 198 -17.59 42.83 -11.27
C ASP A 198 -17.09 42.61 -9.84
N MET A 199 -16.21 41.59 -9.68
CA MET A 199 -15.66 41.22 -8.38
C MET A 199 -14.84 42.35 -7.77
N LYS A 200 -15.31 42.87 -6.63
CA LYS A 200 -14.59 43.88 -5.86
C LYS A 200 -13.49 43.25 -5.04
N ILE A 201 -12.27 43.76 -5.22
CA ILE A 201 -11.09 43.29 -4.49
C ILE A 201 -10.72 44.32 -3.43
N ASN A 202 -10.58 43.88 -2.20
CA ASN A 202 -10.07 44.74 -1.13
C ASN A 202 -8.61 45.11 -1.42
N LYS A 203 -8.22 46.36 -1.11
CA LYS A 203 -6.89 46.91 -1.40
C LYS A 203 -5.69 46.03 -0.89
N ASN A 204 -5.92 45.26 0.14
CA ASN A 204 -4.92 44.37 0.76
C ASN A 204 -5.08 42.87 0.38
N ALA A 205 -6.03 42.54 -0.50
CA ALA A 205 -6.25 41.16 -0.93
C ALA A 205 -5.51 40.85 -2.24
N ILE A 206 -5.08 39.60 -2.38
CA ILE A 206 -4.48 39.11 -3.62
C ILE A 206 -5.57 39.04 -4.68
N ASP A 207 -5.30 39.61 -5.86
CA ASP A 207 -6.19 39.47 -7.02
C ASP A 207 -5.98 38.10 -7.69
N TYR A 208 -6.91 37.20 -7.50
CA TYR A 208 -6.91 35.86 -8.13
C TYR A 208 -7.55 35.82 -9.53
N ARG A 209 -8.19 36.91 -10.00
CA ARG A 209 -8.87 36.92 -11.31
C ARG A 209 -7.97 36.52 -12.47
N PRO A 210 -6.69 36.99 -12.57
CA PRO A 210 -5.80 36.55 -13.64
C PRO A 210 -5.57 35.03 -13.67
N MET A 211 -5.57 34.39 -12.50
CA MET A 211 -5.41 32.93 -12.41
C MET A 211 -6.59 32.20 -13.05
N PHE A 212 -7.81 32.66 -12.75
CA PHE A 212 -9.03 32.06 -13.34
C PHE A 212 -9.11 32.28 -14.85
N TYR A 213 -8.69 33.46 -15.35
CA TYR A 213 -8.61 33.69 -16.79
C TYR A 213 -7.62 32.75 -17.47
N ILE A 214 -6.44 32.59 -16.89
CA ILE A 214 -5.41 31.66 -17.42
C ILE A 214 -5.90 30.22 -17.36
N GLU A 215 -6.57 29.80 -16.28
CA GLU A 215 -7.13 28.45 -16.15
C GLU A 215 -8.19 28.17 -17.23
N LEU A 216 -9.12 29.10 -17.42
CA LEU A 216 -10.22 28.98 -18.37
C LEU A 216 -9.74 28.95 -19.83
N PHE A 217 -8.88 29.90 -20.21
CA PHE A 217 -8.47 30.08 -21.62
C PHE A 217 -7.24 29.28 -22.03
N ALA A 218 -6.32 29.01 -21.11
CA ALA A 218 -5.09 28.26 -21.41
C ALA A 218 -5.15 26.80 -20.90
N GLY A 219 -6.16 26.41 -20.11
CA GLY A 219 -6.35 25.04 -19.62
C GLY A 219 -5.24 24.54 -18.70
N LEU A 220 -4.50 25.45 -18.05
CA LEU A 220 -3.41 25.10 -17.17
C LEU A 220 -3.92 24.53 -15.85
N ARG A 221 -3.16 23.56 -15.29
CA ARG A 221 -3.47 23.05 -13.96
C ARG A 221 -3.12 24.09 -12.88
N MET A 222 -3.86 24.09 -11.77
CA MET A 222 -3.63 25.03 -10.64
C MET A 222 -2.17 25.09 -10.20
N GLY A 223 -1.45 23.95 -10.11
CA GLY A 223 -0.04 23.93 -9.74
C GLY A 223 0.89 24.58 -10.78
N GLU A 224 0.53 24.50 -12.05
CA GLU A 224 1.25 25.15 -13.15
C GLU A 224 1.02 26.66 -13.13
N ILE A 225 -0.22 27.10 -12.90
CA ILE A 225 -0.56 28.53 -12.75
C ILE A 225 0.18 29.14 -11.57
N CYS A 226 0.19 28.46 -10.40
CA CYS A 226 0.90 28.94 -9.22
C CYS A 226 2.44 29.01 -9.40
N ALA A 227 2.99 28.28 -10.38
CA ALA A 227 4.41 28.30 -10.70
C ALA A 227 4.79 29.34 -11.76
N LEU A 228 3.80 30.00 -12.41
CA LEU A 228 4.07 31.02 -13.41
C LEU A 228 4.74 32.25 -12.80
N THR A 229 5.71 32.78 -13.52
CA THR A 229 6.35 34.07 -13.25
C THR A 229 6.24 34.95 -14.49
N ALA A 230 6.49 36.25 -14.36
CA ALA A 230 6.48 37.18 -15.50
C ALA A 230 7.41 36.74 -16.63
N LYS A 231 8.51 36.05 -16.29
CA LYS A 231 9.47 35.51 -17.28
C LYS A 231 8.92 34.38 -18.15
N ASN A 232 7.84 33.77 -17.71
CA ASN A 232 7.18 32.69 -18.43
C ASN A 232 6.11 33.19 -19.42
N ILE A 233 5.84 34.50 -19.44
CA ILE A 233 4.80 35.09 -20.27
C ILE A 233 5.43 35.98 -21.33
N ASP A 234 5.30 35.60 -22.59
CA ASP A 234 5.73 36.38 -23.74
C ASP A 234 4.52 37.08 -24.38
N LEU A 235 4.27 38.32 -23.96
CA LEU A 235 3.14 39.11 -24.46
C LEU A 235 3.29 39.46 -25.93
N ARG A 236 4.50 39.56 -26.47
CA ARG A 236 4.74 39.93 -27.87
C ARG A 236 4.31 38.79 -28.81
N ASN A 237 4.72 37.57 -28.44
CA ASN A 237 4.39 36.35 -29.21
C ASN A 237 3.11 35.66 -28.72
N ARG A 238 2.44 36.18 -27.68
CA ARG A 238 1.23 35.62 -27.07
C ARG A 238 1.43 34.17 -26.59
N LEU A 239 2.57 33.89 -25.96
CA LEU A 239 2.96 32.56 -25.50
C LEU A 239 3.08 32.52 -23.98
N ILE A 240 2.66 31.39 -23.40
CA ILE A 240 2.92 31.05 -21.98
C ILE A 240 3.81 29.80 -21.96
N TYR A 241 4.98 29.92 -21.35
CA TYR A 241 5.91 28.80 -21.19
C TYR A 241 5.64 28.09 -19.86
N VAL A 242 5.05 26.89 -19.90
CA VAL A 242 4.75 26.10 -18.72
C VAL A 242 5.93 25.16 -18.44
N ARG A 243 6.82 25.57 -17.54
CA ARG A 243 8.06 24.84 -17.22
C ARG A 243 8.00 24.14 -15.85
N ASN A 244 7.30 24.75 -14.89
CA ASN A 244 7.33 24.34 -13.50
C ASN A 244 5.91 24.07 -12.99
N THR A 245 5.83 23.34 -11.89
CA THR A 245 4.59 23.14 -11.15
C THR A 245 4.83 23.25 -9.64
N VAL A 246 3.89 23.86 -8.93
CA VAL A 246 3.90 23.90 -7.46
C VAL A 246 3.17 22.70 -6.90
N THR A 247 3.81 21.98 -5.99
CA THR A 247 3.21 20.83 -5.30
C THR A 247 3.32 21.02 -3.78
N ARG A 248 2.41 20.37 -3.04
CA ARG A 248 2.50 20.31 -1.59
C ARG A 248 3.46 19.20 -1.19
N GLY A 249 4.51 19.55 -0.45
CA GLY A 249 5.43 18.61 0.17
C GLY A 249 4.91 18.03 1.49
N ILE A 250 5.80 17.34 2.21
CA ILE A 250 5.54 16.87 3.58
C ILE A 250 5.35 18.10 4.48
N ASN A 251 4.44 17.98 5.46
CA ASN A 251 4.07 19.06 6.38
C ASN A 251 3.52 20.32 5.68
N TYR A 252 2.84 20.13 4.54
CA TYR A 252 2.27 21.22 3.73
C TYR A 252 3.29 22.22 3.18
N ALA A 253 4.58 21.92 3.22
CA ALA A 253 5.58 22.76 2.56
C ALA A 253 5.29 22.85 1.06
N ILE A 254 5.42 24.07 0.51
CA ILE A 254 5.24 24.30 -0.94
C ILE A 254 6.58 24.00 -1.62
N LYS A 255 6.56 23.14 -2.64
CA LYS A 255 7.71 22.83 -3.48
C LYS A 255 7.43 23.21 -4.92
N VAL A 256 8.41 23.87 -5.55
CA VAL A 256 8.42 24.14 -6.99
C VAL A 256 9.27 23.05 -7.63
N GLY A 257 8.68 22.31 -8.56
CA GLY A 257 9.38 21.26 -9.31
C GLY A 257 9.25 21.49 -10.81
N ASP A 258 10.20 20.97 -11.55
CA ASP A 258 10.15 20.98 -13.00
C ASP A 258 9.01 20.11 -13.52
N ARG A 259 8.40 20.51 -14.62
CA ARG A 259 7.43 19.69 -15.35
C ARG A 259 8.22 18.60 -16.06
N THR A 260 8.12 17.35 -15.60
CA THR A 260 8.55 16.21 -16.40
C THR A 260 7.58 16.08 -17.58
N CYS A 261 7.99 16.56 -18.77
CA CYS A 261 7.36 16.15 -20.02
C CYS A 261 7.73 14.68 -20.21
N GLN A 262 6.77 13.77 -20.05
CA GLN A 262 6.86 12.49 -20.72
C GLN A 262 6.49 12.77 -22.18
N GLU A 263 7.48 12.63 -23.08
CA GLU A 263 7.28 12.58 -24.51
C GLU A 263 6.40 11.40 -24.89
#